data_b042b1d036c38270cbf14f060d37b9aa
#
_entry.id   b042b1d036c38270cbf14f060d37b9aa
#
_cell.length_a   1.000
_cell.length_b   1.000
_cell.length_c   1.000
_cell.angle_alpha   90.00
_cell.angle_beta   90.00
_cell.angle_gamma   90.00
#
_symmetry.space_group_name_H-M   'P 1'
#
loop_
_entity.id
_entity.type
_entity.pdbx_description
1 polymer ?
#
loop_
_entity_poly.entity_id
_entity_poly.type
_entity_poly.pdbx_seq_one_letter_code
_entity_poly.pdbx_strand_id
1 'polypeptide(L)'
;MQSFDCPKCGAPVTYDPNAFGQAPVRCAYCQSQLALPHHGQPARIISQIDINLSPQVTASAKKWIWILVLIPIMIVVIVLGAVFGALTPLMRSVGSSRPSVFSPSGSKTTDPANAFASEVLKFGSEGMGPGMMKDARGIAVDGKGNIYVAEYIGGRIQVFDGEGKFITQWSVDRKMPLRALAADRKGTVYVVQSGMINRYEGETGKSLGEIPYSEGWGFDDAVVTADGGLLCAWYKNRDDIVRFDAQGQVVRTIRAAVSTAADESELNTRVAMDGLGNIYALGSFRNAVFKFSPDGKFTNRFGDDGDQPGQFRAPSAIAVDGKGRIFVSDIKGVQVFDSNGRYITVFKPEGIASGMVFNDKGELFIAARNKVMKFALKE
;
A
#
# COMPACT_ATOMS: atom_id res chain seq x y z
N MET A 1 -45.44 -15.55 -12.03
CA MET A 1 -44.50 -14.89 -11.10
C MET A 1 -45.08 -15.01 -9.70
N GLN A 2 -44.24 -15.43 -8.75
CA GLN A 2 -44.59 -15.48 -7.32
C GLN A 2 -43.80 -14.39 -6.58
N SER A 3 -44.25 -13.95 -5.41
CA SER A 3 -43.58 -12.97 -4.59
C SER A 3 -43.47 -13.44 -3.15
N PHE A 4 -42.41 -13.01 -2.47
CA PHE A 4 -42.21 -13.17 -1.04
C PHE A 4 -41.50 -11.94 -0.47
N ASP A 5 -41.63 -11.71 0.82
CA ASP A 5 -40.96 -10.58 1.48
C ASP A 5 -39.51 -10.92 1.80
N CYS A 6 -38.59 -10.00 1.53
CA CYS A 6 -37.17 -10.17 1.84
C CYS A 6 -36.96 -10.31 3.35
N PRO A 7 -36.37 -11.41 3.86
CA PRO A 7 -36.19 -11.63 5.30
C PRO A 7 -35.24 -10.64 5.97
N LYS A 8 -34.53 -9.80 5.19
CA LYS A 8 -33.62 -8.79 5.73
C LYS A 8 -34.23 -7.38 5.82
N CYS A 9 -35.03 -6.99 4.83
CA CYS A 9 -35.54 -5.61 4.73
C CYS A 9 -37.04 -5.50 4.53
N GLY A 10 -37.77 -6.62 4.47
CA GLY A 10 -39.23 -6.66 4.29
C GLY A 10 -39.73 -6.25 2.90
N ALA A 11 -38.84 -5.91 1.96
CA ALA A 11 -39.25 -5.49 0.60
C ALA A 11 -39.73 -6.68 -0.23
N PRO A 12 -40.79 -6.51 -1.08
CA PRO A 12 -41.31 -7.59 -1.93
C PRO A 12 -40.28 -7.99 -3.02
N VAL A 13 -40.03 -9.28 -3.15
CA VAL A 13 -39.14 -9.88 -4.15
C VAL A 13 -39.95 -10.80 -5.04
N THR A 14 -39.99 -10.53 -6.34
CA THR A 14 -40.68 -11.36 -7.35
C THR A 14 -39.73 -12.34 -8.03
N TYR A 15 -40.19 -13.56 -8.30
CA TYR A 15 -39.41 -14.58 -8.99
C TYR A 15 -40.29 -15.45 -9.89
N ASP A 16 -39.69 -16.11 -10.88
CA ASP A 16 -40.37 -17.10 -11.71
C ASP A 16 -40.10 -18.51 -11.16
N PRO A 17 -41.14 -19.22 -10.64
CA PRO A 17 -40.95 -20.55 -10.05
C PRO A 17 -40.56 -21.61 -11.09
N ASN A 18 -40.71 -21.33 -12.41
CA ASN A 18 -40.41 -22.26 -13.49
C ASN A 18 -39.07 -22.00 -14.19
N ALA A 19 -38.27 -21.02 -13.73
CA ALA A 19 -36.95 -20.75 -14.29
C ALA A 19 -35.99 -21.90 -13.94
N PHE A 20 -35.58 -22.66 -14.94
CA PHE A 20 -34.60 -23.75 -14.80
C PHE A 20 -33.22 -23.22 -14.45
N GLY A 21 -32.60 -23.80 -13.41
CA GLY A 21 -31.24 -23.44 -12.98
C GLY A 21 -31.20 -22.25 -12.04
N GLN A 22 -31.85 -22.34 -10.88
CA GLN A 22 -32.06 -21.26 -9.92
C GLN A 22 -30.75 -20.72 -9.34
N ALA A 23 -30.22 -19.67 -9.98
CA ALA A 23 -29.26 -18.79 -9.35
C ALA A 23 -29.93 -18.05 -8.16
N PRO A 24 -29.22 -17.76 -7.04
CA PRO A 24 -29.77 -17.02 -5.94
C PRO A 24 -30.34 -15.67 -6.41
N VAL A 25 -31.57 -15.35 -6.01
CA VAL A 25 -32.21 -14.07 -6.34
C VAL A 25 -31.66 -12.98 -5.43
N ARG A 26 -31.35 -11.81 -5.99
CA ARG A 26 -30.94 -10.64 -5.21
C ARG A 26 -32.14 -9.73 -4.93
N CYS A 27 -32.27 -9.32 -3.68
CA CYS A 27 -33.25 -8.30 -3.32
C CYS A 27 -32.85 -6.96 -3.96
N ALA A 28 -33.76 -6.34 -4.71
CA ALA A 28 -33.47 -5.06 -5.40
C ALA A 28 -33.19 -3.90 -4.41
N TYR A 29 -33.70 -3.99 -3.17
CA TYR A 29 -33.56 -2.93 -2.16
C TYR A 29 -32.31 -3.06 -1.31
N CYS A 30 -32.03 -4.25 -0.74
CA CYS A 30 -30.92 -4.43 0.21
C CYS A 30 -29.75 -5.23 -0.36
N GLN A 31 -29.82 -5.64 -1.64
CA GLN A 31 -28.82 -6.39 -2.38
C GLN A 31 -28.44 -7.77 -1.79
N SER A 32 -29.16 -8.24 -0.77
CA SER A 32 -28.91 -9.55 -0.17
C SER A 32 -29.23 -10.66 -1.13
N GLN A 33 -28.39 -11.71 -1.18
CA GLN A 33 -28.66 -12.94 -1.89
C GLN A 33 -29.64 -13.80 -1.09
N LEU A 34 -30.70 -14.25 -1.74
CA LEU A 34 -31.79 -14.97 -1.14
C LEU A 34 -31.93 -16.34 -1.82
N ALA A 35 -32.02 -17.40 -1.00
CA ALA A 35 -32.46 -18.71 -1.48
C ALA A 35 -33.99 -18.67 -1.70
N LEU A 36 -34.43 -19.17 -2.84
CA LEU A 36 -35.86 -19.24 -3.15
C LEU A 36 -36.58 -20.17 -2.19
N PRO A 37 -37.83 -19.85 -1.81
CA PRO A 37 -38.64 -20.74 -0.97
C PRO A 37 -38.91 -22.07 -1.72
N HIS A 38 -38.58 -23.19 -1.09
CA HIS A 38 -39.01 -24.50 -1.52
C HIS A 38 -40.26 -24.92 -0.73
N HIS A 39 -41.09 -25.79 -1.31
CA HIS A 39 -42.37 -26.21 -0.74
C HIS A 39 -42.33 -26.34 0.81
N GLY A 40 -43.02 -25.41 1.51
CA GLY A 40 -43.16 -25.41 2.95
C GLY A 40 -42.07 -24.77 3.80
N GLN A 41 -41.01 -24.17 3.19
CA GLN A 41 -39.98 -23.44 3.93
C GLN A 41 -39.94 -21.94 3.57
N PRO A 42 -39.73 -21.04 4.52
CA PRO A 42 -39.56 -19.62 4.24
C PRO A 42 -38.24 -19.33 3.52
N ALA A 43 -38.21 -18.22 2.76
CA ALA A 43 -37.00 -17.72 2.12
C ALA A 43 -35.89 -17.43 3.17
N ARG A 44 -34.64 -17.78 2.88
CA ARG A 44 -33.49 -17.59 3.78
C ARG A 44 -32.41 -16.73 3.13
N ILE A 45 -31.69 -15.98 3.96
CA ILE A 45 -30.50 -15.23 3.52
C ILE A 45 -29.34 -16.22 3.36
N ILE A 46 -28.67 -16.22 2.22
CA ILE A 46 -27.42 -16.96 2.01
C ILE A 46 -26.29 -16.11 2.59
N SER A 47 -25.92 -16.36 3.84
CA SER A 47 -24.86 -15.61 4.54
C SER A 47 -23.52 -16.34 4.59
N GLN A 48 -23.47 -17.63 4.24
CA GLN A 48 -22.26 -18.45 4.18
C GLN A 48 -22.38 -19.54 3.11
N ILE A 49 -21.26 -19.90 2.52
CA ILE A 49 -21.15 -21.10 1.69
C ILE A 49 -21.11 -22.28 2.64
N ASP A 50 -22.25 -22.92 2.90
CA ASP A 50 -22.30 -24.23 3.54
C ASP A 50 -21.72 -25.27 2.56
N ILE A 51 -20.43 -25.58 2.71
CA ILE A 51 -19.82 -26.73 2.03
C ILE A 51 -20.38 -27.98 2.73
N ASN A 52 -21.46 -28.50 2.20
CA ASN A 52 -22.05 -29.76 2.65
C ASN A 52 -21.18 -30.92 2.13
N LEU A 53 -20.13 -31.27 2.88
CA LEU A 53 -19.34 -32.46 2.63
C LEU A 53 -20.20 -33.69 2.97
N SER A 54 -20.50 -34.49 1.96
CA SER A 54 -21.27 -35.74 2.09
C SER A 54 -20.67 -36.68 3.17
N PRO A 55 -21.50 -37.46 3.90
CA PRO A 55 -21.04 -38.24 5.07
C PRO A 55 -20.11 -39.44 4.79
N GLN A 56 -19.68 -39.67 3.56
CA GLN A 56 -18.94 -40.89 3.21
C GLN A 56 -17.42 -40.82 3.27
N VAL A 57 -16.81 -39.70 3.71
CA VAL A 57 -15.34 -39.53 3.79
C VAL A 57 -14.81 -39.64 5.25
N THR A 58 -15.54 -40.20 6.19
CA THR A 58 -15.30 -39.93 7.61
C THR A 58 -14.46 -40.99 8.38
N ALA A 59 -14.09 -42.12 7.82
CA ALA A 59 -13.32 -43.12 8.62
C ALA A 59 -11.81 -43.09 8.35
N SER A 60 -11.35 -42.77 7.17
CA SER A 60 -9.92 -42.78 6.81
C SER A 60 -9.23 -41.42 7.00
N ALA A 61 -9.93 -40.31 6.80
CA ALA A 61 -9.35 -38.94 6.90
C ALA A 61 -9.00 -38.54 8.35
N LYS A 62 -9.74 -39.00 9.36
CA LYS A 62 -9.43 -38.72 10.77
C LYS A 62 -8.06 -39.23 11.22
N LYS A 63 -7.60 -40.37 10.72
CA LYS A 63 -6.25 -40.92 11.05
C LYS A 63 -5.13 -40.06 10.46
N TRP A 64 -5.32 -39.53 9.25
CA TRP A 64 -4.30 -38.71 8.58
C TRP A 64 -4.18 -37.31 9.14
N ILE A 65 -5.27 -36.71 9.63
CA ILE A 65 -5.26 -35.37 10.27
C ILE A 65 -4.41 -35.42 11.57
N TRP A 66 -4.51 -36.47 12.37
CA TRP A 66 -3.71 -36.63 13.58
C TRP A 66 -2.22 -36.80 13.26
N ILE A 67 -1.87 -37.48 12.18
CA ILE A 67 -0.48 -37.69 11.73
C ILE A 67 0.11 -36.35 11.23
N LEU A 68 -0.64 -35.58 10.44
CA LEU A 68 -0.17 -34.29 9.87
C LEU A 68 -0.07 -33.14 10.88
N VAL A 69 -0.82 -33.20 11.98
CA VAL A 69 -0.81 -32.15 13.01
C VAL A 69 0.09 -32.47 14.18
N LEU A 70 0.09 -33.73 14.67
CA LEU A 70 0.86 -34.08 15.86
C LEU A 70 2.34 -34.33 15.60
N ILE A 71 2.73 -34.86 14.44
CA ILE A 71 4.14 -35.08 14.11
C ILE A 71 4.94 -33.78 14.04
N PRO A 72 4.50 -32.70 13.36
CA PRO A 72 5.21 -31.42 13.38
C PRO A 72 5.31 -30.79 14.78
N ILE A 73 4.26 -30.92 15.61
CA ILE A 73 4.27 -30.38 16.98
C ILE A 73 5.30 -31.16 17.83
N MET A 74 5.36 -32.44 17.70
CA MET A 74 6.33 -33.27 18.43
C MET A 74 7.78 -32.97 18.00
N ILE A 75 8.02 -32.74 16.71
CA ILE A 75 9.34 -32.33 16.20
C ILE A 75 9.76 -30.98 16.77
N VAL A 76 8.85 -30.01 16.82
CA VAL A 76 9.11 -28.67 17.39
C VAL A 76 9.46 -28.78 18.89
N VAL A 77 8.76 -29.59 19.65
CA VAL A 77 9.03 -29.81 21.09
C VAL A 77 10.39 -30.47 21.31
N ILE A 78 10.76 -31.44 20.48
CA ILE A 78 12.07 -32.12 20.57
C ILE A 78 13.19 -31.15 20.20
N VAL A 79 13.04 -30.35 19.16
CA VAL A 79 14.04 -29.35 18.73
C VAL A 79 14.21 -28.27 19.81
N LEU A 80 13.11 -27.75 20.39
CA LEU A 80 13.17 -26.79 21.48
C LEU A 80 13.83 -27.38 22.74
N GLY A 81 13.55 -28.66 23.08
CA GLY A 81 14.19 -29.38 24.20
C GLY A 81 15.69 -29.57 23.98
N ALA A 82 16.12 -29.87 22.76
CA ALA A 82 17.54 -30.03 22.42
C ALA A 82 18.29 -28.67 22.46
N VAL A 83 17.67 -27.59 22.02
CA VAL A 83 18.24 -26.22 22.09
C VAL A 83 18.37 -25.76 23.55
N PHE A 84 17.35 -25.98 24.38
CA PHE A 84 17.42 -25.68 25.83
C PHE A 84 18.43 -26.53 26.58
N GLY A 85 18.56 -27.83 26.23
CA GLY A 85 19.56 -28.74 26.84
C GLY A 85 21.01 -28.38 26.47
N ALA A 86 21.25 -27.81 25.28
CA ALA A 86 22.57 -27.38 24.83
C ALA A 86 23.04 -26.04 25.42
N LEU A 87 22.13 -25.19 25.92
CA LEU A 87 22.43 -23.85 26.45
C LEU A 87 22.78 -23.86 27.96
N THR A 88 22.45 -24.96 28.69
CA THR A 88 22.72 -25.04 30.14
C THR A 88 24.20 -25.16 30.56
N PRO A 89 25.11 -25.74 29.76
CA PRO A 89 26.54 -25.76 30.13
C PRO A 89 27.27 -24.45 29.85
N LEU A 90 26.75 -23.56 28.96
CA LEU A 90 27.43 -22.31 28.64
C LEU A 90 27.25 -21.17 29.70
N MET A 91 26.27 -21.30 30.58
CA MET A 91 26.05 -20.28 31.65
C MET A 91 26.84 -20.50 32.93
N ARG A 92 27.67 -21.54 33.01
CA ARG A 92 28.45 -21.88 34.24
C ARG A 92 29.89 -21.45 34.24
N SER A 93 30.38 -20.70 33.23
CA SER A 93 31.76 -20.29 33.12
C SER A 93 31.98 -18.78 33.08
N VAL A 94 31.05 -17.94 33.58
CA VAL A 94 31.31 -16.52 33.77
C VAL A 94 31.60 -16.29 35.26
N GLY A 95 32.82 -16.56 35.63
CA GLY A 95 33.42 -16.17 36.91
C GLY A 95 33.89 -14.71 36.86
N SER A 96 33.59 -14.02 37.92
CA SER A 96 33.92 -12.68 38.32
C SER A 96 35.24 -12.10 37.78
N SER A 97 35.15 -11.02 37.03
CA SER A 97 36.22 -10.03 36.90
C SER A 97 35.64 -8.64 37.15
N ARG A 98 36.36 -7.88 37.98
CA ARG A 98 36.03 -6.56 38.51
C ARG A 98 35.85 -5.50 37.41
N PRO A 99 34.98 -4.50 37.59
CA PRO A 99 34.79 -3.44 36.60
C PRO A 99 35.99 -2.48 36.60
N SER A 100 36.68 -2.38 35.47
CA SER A 100 37.56 -1.24 35.19
C SER A 100 36.69 -0.06 34.74
N VAL A 101 36.85 1.06 35.41
CA VAL A 101 36.24 2.33 35.08
C VAL A 101 36.76 2.79 33.72
N PHE A 102 35.91 2.70 32.67
CA PHE A 102 36.17 3.36 31.41
C PHE A 102 35.33 4.64 31.33
N SER A 103 35.98 5.76 31.27
CA SER A 103 35.39 7.06 30.96
C SER A 103 34.82 7.02 29.54
N PRO A 104 33.59 7.50 29.31
CA PRO A 104 33.05 7.56 27.93
C PRO A 104 33.65 8.79 27.24
N SER A 105 34.69 8.60 26.46
CA SER A 105 35.06 9.52 25.40
C SER A 105 34.08 9.35 24.29
N GLY A 106 33.08 10.24 24.24
CA GLY A 106 32.03 10.20 23.19
C GLY A 106 32.59 10.64 21.85
N SER A 107 33.04 9.70 21.05
CA SER A 107 33.04 9.88 19.61
C SER A 107 31.67 9.35 19.11
N LYS A 108 30.76 10.24 18.72
CA LYS A 108 29.61 9.92 17.88
C LYS A 108 30.19 9.42 16.55
N THR A 109 30.37 8.12 16.41
CA THR A 109 30.49 7.48 15.09
C THR A 109 29.14 7.70 14.43
N THR A 110 29.04 8.71 13.59
CA THR A 110 27.91 8.89 12.66
C THR A 110 27.93 7.69 11.71
N ASP A 111 26.92 6.83 11.84
CA ASP A 111 26.66 5.77 10.89
C ASP A 111 26.62 6.39 9.47
N PRO A 112 27.40 5.90 8.49
CA PRO A 112 27.42 6.45 7.13
C PRO A 112 26.03 6.48 6.49
N ALA A 113 25.11 5.59 6.89
CA ALA A 113 23.71 5.58 6.47
C ALA A 113 22.94 6.83 6.94
N ASN A 114 23.29 7.41 8.09
CA ASN A 114 22.71 8.67 8.58
C ASN A 114 23.41 9.92 8.04
N ALA A 115 24.48 9.76 7.25
CA ALA A 115 25.17 10.90 6.66
C ALA A 115 24.40 11.51 5.49
N PHE A 116 23.64 10.72 4.73
CA PHE A 116 22.90 11.14 3.54
C PHE A 116 21.56 11.80 3.85
N ALA A 117 20.79 11.27 4.80
CA ALA A 117 19.47 11.75 5.19
C ALA A 117 19.41 12.01 6.70
N SER A 118 19.03 13.21 7.09
CA SER A 118 18.86 13.59 8.50
C SER A 118 17.38 13.78 8.81
N GLU A 119 16.83 13.04 9.78
CA GLU A 119 15.48 13.27 10.29
C GLU A 119 15.43 14.65 10.97
N VAL A 120 14.57 15.54 10.46
CA VAL A 120 14.43 16.92 10.96
C VAL A 120 13.09 17.16 11.65
N LEU A 121 12.10 16.29 11.39
CA LEU A 121 10.79 16.34 12.03
C LEU A 121 10.22 14.93 12.10
N LYS A 122 9.56 14.62 13.22
CA LYS A 122 8.74 13.42 13.37
C LYS A 122 7.49 13.74 14.18
N PHE A 123 6.34 13.30 13.70
CA PHE A 123 5.06 13.47 14.39
C PHE A 123 4.14 12.27 14.15
N GLY A 124 3.06 12.24 14.94
CA GLY A 124 2.12 11.13 14.95
C GLY A 124 2.40 10.12 16.05
N SER A 125 1.40 9.36 16.39
CA SER A 125 1.44 8.27 17.36
C SER A 125 0.35 7.25 17.03
N GLU A 126 0.40 6.06 17.63
CA GLU A 126 -0.63 5.04 17.40
C GLU A 126 -1.95 5.43 18.08
N GLY A 127 -3.04 5.42 17.32
CA GLY A 127 -4.38 5.70 17.85
C GLY A 127 -5.36 6.19 16.81
N MET A 128 -6.52 6.69 17.31
CA MET A 128 -7.66 7.15 16.50
C MET A 128 -7.96 8.64 16.67
N GLY A 129 -7.32 9.32 17.61
CA GLY A 129 -7.51 10.75 17.87
C GLY A 129 -6.85 11.64 16.81
N PRO A 130 -7.06 12.98 16.90
CA PRO A 130 -6.35 13.96 16.10
C PRO A 130 -4.85 13.79 16.24
N GLY A 131 -4.11 13.76 15.13
CA GLY A 131 -2.67 13.53 15.12
C GLY A 131 -2.23 12.08 15.36
N MET A 132 -3.15 11.17 15.64
CA MET A 132 -2.87 9.74 15.83
C MET A 132 -3.22 8.94 14.58
N MET A 133 -2.47 7.89 14.28
CA MET A 133 -2.61 7.05 13.09
C MET A 133 -2.43 5.56 13.45
N LYS A 134 -3.10 4.67 12.70
CA LYS A 134 -2.93 3.21 12.84
C LYS A 134 -2.21 2.59 11.66
N ASP A 135 -2.56 3.00 10.45
CA ASP A 135 -2.02 2.43 9.22
C ASP A 135 -1.93 3.51 8.12
N ALA A 136 -1.16 4.57 8.42
CA ALA A 136 -0.87 5.63 7.45
C ALA A 136 0.03 5.09 6.33
N ARG A 137 -0.48 5.11 5.10
CA ARG A 137 0.25 4.67 3.90
C ARG A 137 0.28 5.72 2.80
N GLY A 138 -0.73 6.59 2.72
CA GLY A 138 -0.75 7.70 1.77
C GLY A 138 -0.20 8.97 2.41
N ILE A 139 0.63 9.69 1.66
CA ILE A 139 1.13 11.01 2.05
C ILE A 139 1.22 11.93 0.83
N ALA A 140 0.80 13.17 1.01
CA ALA A 140 0.92 14.21 -0.02
C ALA A 140 1.22 15.56 0.64
N VAL A 141 1.83 16.47 -0.11
CA VAL A 141 2.14 17.83 0.35
C VAL A 141 1.70 18.82 -0.73
N ASP A 142 0.99 19.87 -0.33
CA ASP A 142 0.58 20.93 -1.26
C ASP A 142 1.59 22.08 -1.35
N GLY A 143 1.35 23.05 -2.21
CA GLY A 143 2.22 24.22 -2.39
C GLY A 143 2.25 25.20 -1.22
N LYS A 144 1.31 25.09 -0.26
CA LYS A 144 1.33 25.84 1.00
C LYS A 144 2.17 25.14 2.07
N GLY A 145 2.54 23.87 1.85
CA GLY A 145 3.23 23.01 2.79
C GLY A 145 2.30 22.24 3.74
N ASN A 146 1.00 22.22 3.49
CA ASN A 146 0.09 21.33 4.22
C ASN A 146 0.40 19.89 3.89
N ILE A 147 0.46 19.05 4.92
CA ILE A 147 0.77 17.63 4.82
C ILE A 147 -0.54 16.84 4.98
N TYR A 148 -0.90 16.08 3.97
CA TYR A 148 -2.07 15.20 3.97
C TYR A 148 -1.62 13.78 4.23
N VAL A 149 -2.21 13.12 5.22
CA VAL A 149 -1.86 11.75 5.61
C VAL A 149 -3.10 10.89 5.59
N ALA A 150 -3.09 9.85 4.77
CA ALA A 150 -4.21 8.94 4.59
C ALA A 150 -3.96 7.60 5.24
N GLU A 151 -4.95 7.11 6.00
CA GLU A 151 -4.97 5.73 6.48
C GLU A 151 -5.50 4.79 5.40
N TYR A 152 -4.82 3.65 5.25
CA TYR A 152 -5.18 2.65 4.25
C TYR A 152 -6.59 2.09 4.47
N ILE A 153 -6.95 1.83 5.73
CA ILE A 153 -8.29 1.37 6.13
C ILE A 153 -9.03 2.48 6.89
N GLY A 154 -10.33 2.60 6.66
CA GLY A 154 -11.20 3.55 7.37
C GLY A 154 -11.35 4.90 6.69
N GLY A 155 -10.67 5.14 5.56
CA GLY A 155 -10.88 6.30 4.68
C GLY A 155 -10.60 7.66 5.33
N ARG A 156 -9.85 7.71 6.45
CA ARG A 156 -9.53 8.94 7.16
C ARG A 156 -8.31 9.61 6.54
N ILE A 157 -8.43 10.91 6.31
CA ILE A 157 -7.35 11.77 5.85
C ILE A 157 -7.17 12.88 6.89
N GLN A 158 -5.97 13.02 7.43
CA GLN A 158 -5.61 14.06 8.38
C GLN A 158 -4.74 15.10 7.68
N VAL A 159 -4.91 16.35 8.08
CA VAL A 159 -4.19 17.51 7.54
C VAL A 159 -3.35 18.11 8.64
N PHE A 160 -2.07 18.32 8.34
CA PHE A 160 -1.08 18.92 9.25
C PHE A 160 -0.42 20.11 8.55
N ASP A 161 0.09 21.05 9.33
CA ASP A 161 0.98 22.10 8.82
C ASP A 161 2.40 21.56 8.54
N GLY A 162 3.26 22.42 8.00
CA GLY A 162 4.66 22.06 7.68
C GLY A 162 5.54 21.69 8.88
N GLU A 163 5.09 21.99 10.09
CA GLU A 163 5.71 21.66 11.37
C GLU A 163 5.10 20.39 12.00
N GLY A 164 4.15 19.74 11.32
CA GLY A 164 3.51 18.51 11.78
C GLY A 164 2.42 18.72 12.84
N LYS A 165 1.93 19.94 13.01
CA LYS A 165 0.82 20.22 13.90
C LYS A 165 -0.49 19.89 13.19
N PHE A 166 -1.37 19.14 13.87
CA PHE A 166 -2.69 18.78 13.37
C PHE A 166 -3.54 20.05 13.11
N ILE A 167 -4.12 20.13 11.92
CA ILE A 167 -5.04 21.20 11.52
C ILE A 167 -6.49 20.68 11.56
N THR A 168 -6.78 19.65 10.76
CA THR A 168 -8.13 19.11 10.58
C THR A 168 -8.08 17.67 10.08
N GLN A 169 -9.24 17.05 9.94
CA GLN A 169 -9.40 15.76 9.28
C GLN A 169 -10.75 15.65 8.59
N TRP A 170 -10.80 14.83 7.57
CA TRP A 170 -12.01 14.45 6.85
C TRP A 170 -11.94 12.97 6.43
N SER A 171 -13.00 12.46 5.84
CA SER A 171 -13.05 11.04 5.49
C SER A 171 -13.69 10.85 4.13
N VAL A 172 -13.18 9.86 3.40
CA VAL A 172 -13.77 9.28 2.19
C VAL A 172 -14.54 8.00 2.54
N ASP A 173 -14.84 7.13 1.58
CA ASP A 173 -15.53 5.87 1.86
C ASP A 173 -14.72 5.01 2.85
N ARG A 174 -15.31 4.73 4.01
CA ARG A 174 -14.67 3.98 5.10
C ARG A 174 -14.59 2.48 4.86
N LYS A 175 -15.34 1.97 3.88
CA LYS A 175 -15.42 0.53 3.59
C LYS A 175 -14.34 0.06 2.62
N MET A 176 -13.78 0.99 1.86
CA MET A 176 -12.81 0.68 0.81
C MET A 176 -11.41 1.16 1.19
N PRO A 177 -10.36 0.36 0.91
CA PRO A 177 -8.98 0.79 1.12
C PRO A 177 -8.65 2.03 0.30
N LEU A 178 -7.92 2.98 0.91
CA LEU A 178 -7.36 4.12 0.23
C LEU A 178 -6.00 3.72 -0.34
N ARG A 179 -5.88 3.70 -1.68
CA ARG A 179 -4.72 3.14 -2.38
C ARG A 179 -3.58 4.12 -2.58
N ALA A 180 -3.91 5.37 -2.95
CA ALA A 180 -2.94 6.43 -3.13
C ALA A 180 -3.52 7.80 -2.78
N LEU A 181 -2.64 8.72 -2.45
CA LEU A 181 -2.93 10.11 -2.13
C LEU A 181 -1.92 11.00 -2.85
N ALA A 182 -2.41 12.01 -3.55
CA ALA A 182 -1.58 13.05 -4.14
C ALA A 182 -2.20 14.43 -3.88
N ALA A 183 -1.41 15.50 -3.93
CA ALA A 183 -1.91 16.86 -3.82
C ALA A 183 -1.24 17.76 -4.85
N ASP A 184 -2.01 18.70 -5.43
CA ASP A 184 -1.44 19.72 -6.27
C ASP A 184 -1.01 20.95 -5.44
N ARG A 185 -0.29 21.86 -6.06
CA ARG A 185 0.17 23.10 -5.41
C ARG A 185 -0.95 24.03 -4.96
N LYS A 186 -2.17 23.86 -5.49
CA LYS A 186 -3.34 24.69 -5.16
C LYS A 186 -4.11 24.13 -3.96
N GLY A 187 -3.76 22.92 -3.47
CA GLY A 187 -4.42 22.26 -2.37
C GLY A 187 -5.58 21.35 -2.80
N THR A 188 -5.67 20.99 -4.09
CA THR A 188 -6.55 19.89 -4.52
C THR A 188 -5.90 18.56 -4.14
N VAL A 189 -6.63 17.73 -3.39
CA VAL A 189 -6.19 16.40 -3.00
C VAL A 189 -6.87 15.37 -3.92
N TYR A 190 -6.05 14.49 -4.48
CA TYR A 190 -6.47 13.37 -5.31
C TYR A 190 -6.39 12.10 -4.50
N VAL A 191 -7.50 11.38 -4.42
CA VAL A 191 -7.64 10.13 -3.67
C VAL A 191 -7.93 9.00 -4.63
N VAL A 192 -7.07 8.00 -4.65
CA VAL A 192 -7.31 6.76 -5.39
C VAL A 192 -7.99 5.77 -4.45
N GLN A 193 -9.26 5.47 -4.73
CA GLN A 193 -10.07 4.54 -3.96
C GLN A 193 -11.08 3.85 -4.88
N SER A 194 -11.32 2.57 -4.65
CA SER A 194 -12.22 1.75 -5.50
C SER A 194 -11.85 1.76 -6.99
N GLY A 195 -10.57 2.00 -7.31
CA GLY A 195 -10.07 2.09 -8.68
C GLY A 195 -10.42 3.40 -9.40
N MET A 196 -10.96 4.40 -8.70
CA MET A 196 -11.28 5.73 -9.22
C MET A 196 -10.38 6.79 -8.61
N ILE A 197 -10.20 7.91 -9.31
CA ILE A 197 -9.47 9.08 -8.83
C ILE A 197 -10.46 10.18 -8.49
N ASN A 198 -10.66 10.43 -7.21
CA ASN A 198 -11.56 11.45 -6.71
C ASN A 198 -10.78 12.69 -6.28
N ARG A 199 -11.32 13.88 -6.56
CA ARG A 199 -10.75 15.17 -6.19
C ARG A 199 -11.47 15.76 -5.00
N TYR A 200 -10.70 16.35 -4.09
CA TYR A 200 -11.22 17.03 -2.90
C TYR A 200 -10.49 18.34 -2.65
N GLU A 201 -11.18 19.32 -2.07
CA GLU A 201 -10.55 20.47 -1.46
C GLU A 201 -9.80 19.98 -0.19
N GLY A 202 -8.49 20.19 -0.13
CA GLY A 202 -7.63 19.52 0.84
C GLY A 202 -7.94 19.84 2.29
N GLU A 203 -8.24 21.11 2.61
CA GLU A 203 -8.50 21.54 3.98
C GLU A 203 -9.89 21.10 4.49
N THR A 204 -10.90 21.02 3.63
CA THR A 204 -12.29 20.78 4.02
C THR A 204 -12.78 19.36 3.72
N GLY A 205 -12.13 18.67 2.78
CA GLY A 205 -12.61 17.40 2.25
C GLY A 205 -13.87 17.55 1.36
N LYS A 206 -14.19 18.76 0.91
CA LYS A 206 -15.30 18.96 -0.01
C LYS A 206 -14.99 18.29 -1.35
N SER A 207 -15.90 17.44 -1.83
CA SER A 207 -15.74 16.77 -3.12
C SER A 207 -15.76 17.77 -4.27
N LEU A 208 -14.80 17.62 -5.16
CA LEU A 208 -14.66 18.34 -6.43
C LEU A 208 -14.96 17.43 -7.65
N GLY A 209 -15.53 16.25 -7.40
CA GLY A 209 -15.82 15.24 -8.42
C GLY A 209 -14.65 14.31 -8.73
N GLU A 210 -14.85 13.42 -9.68
CA GLU A 210 -13.83 12.43 -10.10
C GLU A 210 -13.10 12.89 -11.37
N ILE A 211 -11.97 12.23 -11.67
CA ILE A 211 -11.31 12.29 -12.98
C ILE A 211 -11.94 11.18 -13.83
N PRO A 212 -12.66 11.53 -14.90
CA PRO A 212 -13.29 10.52 -15.75
C PRO A 212 -12.24 9.76 -16.57
N TYR A 213 -12.41 8.44 -16.68
CA TYR A 213 -11.58 7.62 -17.54
C TYR A 213 -12.44 6.67 -18.37
N SER A 214 -12.25 6.67 -19.69
CA SER A 214 -13.11 5.95 -20.63
C SER A 214 -13.08 4.42 -20.46
N GLU A 215 -11.99 3.85 -19.92
CA GLU A 215 -11.88 2.42 -19.63
C GLU A 215 -12.41 2.05 -18.24
N GLY A 216 -12.96 3.02 -17.48
CA GLY A 216 -13.59 2.84 -16.20
C GLY A 216 -12.60 2.77 -15.02
N TRP A 217 -12.97 2.00 -13.98
CA TRP A 217 -12.19 1.85 -12.77
C TRP A 217 -10.95 0.95 -12.96
N GLY A 218 -9.92 1.14 -12.16
CA GLY A 218 -8.70 0.30 -12.19
C GLY A 218 -7.45 1.03 -11.71
N PHE A 219 -7.55 2.27 -11.23
CA PHE A 219 -6.40 3.00 -10.69
C PHE A 219 -5.98 2.47 -9.33
N ASP A 220 -4.67 2.34 -9.12
CA ASP A 220 -4.06 1.87 -7.87
C ASP A 220 -3.02 2.85 -7.33
N ASP A 221 -2.47 3.72 -8.18
CA ASP A 221 -1.54 4.78 -7.81
C ASP A 221 -1.74 6.04 -8.65
N ALA A 222 -1.41 7.19 -8.07
CA ALA A 222 -1.45 8.48 -8.75
C ALA A 222 -0.48 9.47 -8.11
N VAL A 223 0.25 10.21 -8.93
CA VAL A 223 1.11 11.32 -8.52
C VAL A 223 0.80 12.55 -9.36
N VAL A 224 0.91 13.75 -8.76
CA VAL A 224 0.78 15.01 -9.48
C VAL A 224 2.08 15.29 -10.23
N THR A 225 1.96 15.68 -11.49
CA THR A 225 3.10 16.03 -12.35
C THR A 225 3.41 17.52 -12.27
N ALA A 226 4.62 17.92 -12.68
CA ALA A 226 5.08 19.31 -12.58
C ALA A 226 4.22 20.32 -13.36
N ASP A 227 3.55 19.87 -14.42
CA ASP A 227 2.59 20.66 -15.23
C ASP A 227 1.16 20.67 -14.65
N GLY A 228 0.98 20.09 -13.46
CA GLY A 228 -0.30 20.05 -12.75
C GLY A 228 -1.27 18.97 -13.23
N GLY A 229 -0.83 18.07 -14.10
CA GLY A 229 -1.56 16.86 -14.49
C GLY A 229 -1.33 15.72 -13.50
N LEU A 230 -1.73 14.50 -13.91
CA LEU A 230 -1.55 13.28 -13.11
C LEU A 230 -0.82 12.21 -13.93
N LEU A 231 0.04 11.47 -13.26
CA LEU A 231 0.56 10.19 -13.74
C LEU A 231 0.00 9.09 -12.84
N CYS A 232 -0.64 8.08 -13.44
CA CYS A 232 -1.41 7.08 -12.71
C CYS A 232 -1.03 5.67 -13.15
N ALA A 233 -1.01 4.72 -12.21
CA ALA A 233 -0.97 3.29 -12.50
C ALA A 233 -2.40 2.73 -12.56
N TRP A 234 -2.72 1.96 -13.59
CA TRP A 234 -4.02 1.32 -13.81
C TRP A 234 -3.85 -0.18 -14.01
N TYR A 235 -4.45 -1.01 -13.17
CA TYR A 235 -4.15 -2.44 -13.05
C TYR A 235 -5.22 -3.37 -13.65
N LYS A 236 -6.40 -2.87 -14.03
CA LYS A 236 -7.49 -3.72 -14.51
C LYS A 236 -7.13 -4.37 -15.86
N ASN A 237 -6.88 -5.67 -15.81
CA ASN A 237 -6.45 -6.53 -16.92
C ASN A 237 -4.97 -6.39 -17.35
N ARG A 238 -4.28 -5.30 -17.00
CA ARG A 238 -2.87 -5.06 -17.33
C ARG A 238 -2.34 -3.86 -16.52
N ASP A 239 -1.04 -3.71 -16.47
CA ASP A 239 -0.34 -2.64 -15.77
C ASP A 239 -0.10 -1.42 -16.69
N ASP A 240 -1.18 -0.72 -17.04
CA ASP A 240 -1.08 0.48 -17.86
C ASP A 240 -0.60 1.68 -17.02
N ILE A 241 0.16 2.57 -17.63
CA ILE A 241 0.47 3.88 -17.07
C ILE A 241 -0.31 4.94 -17.87
N VAL A 242 -1.15 5.70 -17.18
CA VAL A 242 -2.02 6.71 -17.78
C VAL A 242 -1.57 8.09 -17.32
N ARG A 243 -1.32 9.00 -18.26
CA ARG A 243 -1.05 10.40 -17.98
C ARG A 243 -2.25 11.25 -18.36
N PHE A 244 -2.66 12.11 -17.43
CA PHE A 244 -3.67 13.14 -17.62
C PHE A 244 -3.01 14.52 -17.60
N ASP A 245 -3.57 15.46 -18.35
CA ASP A 245 -3.24 16.88 -18.22
C ASP A 245 -3.92 17.51 -16.99
N ALA A 246 -3.67 18.80 -16.75
CA ALA A 246 -4.25 19.54 -15.65
C ALA A 246 -5.79 19.71 -15.76
N GLN A 247 -6.38 19.45 -16.91
CA GLN A 247 -7.83 19.45 -17.15
C GLN A 247 -8.46 18.07 -16.95
N GLY A 248 -7.64 17.03 -16.65
CA GLY A 248 -8.08 15.65 -16.47
C GLY A 248 -8.33 14.91 -17.78
N GLN A 249 -7.78 15.39 -18.91
CA GLN A 249 -7.85 14.70 -20.19
C GLN A 249 -6.66 13.76 -20.34
N VAL A 250 -6.90 12.57 -20.90
CA VAL A 250 -5.83 11.61 -21.17
C VAL A 250 -4.92 12.12 -22.29
N VAL A 251 -3.65 12.35 -21.97
CA VAL A 251 -2.65 12.77 -22.96
C VAL A 251 -1.75 11.61 -23.41
N ARG A 252 -1.66 10.55 -22.60
CA ARG A 252 -0.86 9.36 -22.93
C ARG A 252 -1.29 8.14 -22.15
N THR A 253 -1.20 6.99 -22.80
CA THR A 253 -1.29 5.67 -22.13
C THR A 253 -0.13 4.80 -22.62
N ILE A 254 0.64 4.26 -21.67
CA ILE A 254 1.65 3.21 -21.93
C ILE A 254 0.97 1.90 -21.53
N ARG A 255 0.69 1.07 -22.51
CA ARG A 255 -0.03 -0.19 -22.33
C ARG A 255 0.90 -1.28 -21.80
N ALA A 256 0.45 -2.02 -20.78
CA ALA A 256 1.19 -3.14 -20.18
C ALA A 256 2.67 -2.76 -19.92
N ALA A 257 2.89 -1.62 -19.26
CA ALA A 257 4.17 -0.93 -19.23
C ALA A 257 5.29 -1.81 -18.65
N VAL A 258 5.10 -2.34 -17.45
CA VAL A 258 6.06 -3.22 -16.78
C VAL A 258 6.01 -4.61 -17.38
N SER A 259 4.82 -5.17 -17.60
CA SER A 259 4.64 -6.53 -18.12
C SER A 259 5.31 -6.70 -19.49
N THR A 260 5.20 -5.72 -20.38
CA THR A 260 5.87 -5.76 -21.69
C THR A 260 7.40 -5.63 -21.55
N ALA A 261 7.88 -4.77 -20.67
CA ALA A 261 9.31 -4.55 -20.48
C ALA A 261 9.99 -5.69 -19.71
N ALA A 262 9.25 -6.41 -18.87
CA ALA A 262 9.74 -7.54 -18.07
C ALA A 262 9.52 -8.90 -18.73
N ASP A 263 8.68 -8.98 -19.76
CA ASP A 263 8.14 -10.23 -20.33
C ASP A 263 7.43 -11.11 -19.28
N GLU A 264 6.85 -10.48 -18.24
CA GLU A 264 6.16 -11.13 -17.12
C GLU A 264 5.10 -10.22 -16.53
N SER A 265 4.02 -10.79 -15.98
CA SER A 265 2.91 -10.03 -15.40
C SER A 265 3.33 -9.20 -14.18
N GLU A 266 2.82 -7.97 -14.09
CA GLU A 266 2.92 -7.11 -12.91
C GLU A 266 1.50 -6.76 -12.42
N LEU A 267 1.28 -6.85 -11.11
CA LEU A 267 -0.04 -6.63 -10.50
C LEU A 267 -0.07 -5.46 -9.50
N ASN A 268 1.08 -4.86 -9.20
CA ASN A 268 1.17 -3.75 -8.25
C ASN A 268 2.27 -2.77 -8.71
N THR A 269 1.88 -1.84 -9.55
CA THR A 269 2.76 -0.81 -10.08
C THR A 269 2.62 0.47 -9.28
N ARG A 270 3.75 1.07 -8.86
CA ARG A 270 3.82 2.42 -8.33
C ARG A 270 4.52 3.32 -9.34
N VAL A 271 4.12 4.58 -9.41
CA VAL A 271 4.64 5.50 -10.42
C VAL A 271 5.28 6.75 -9.81
N ALA A 272 6.30 7.26 -10.46
CA ALA A 272 6.89 8.56 -10.20
C ALA A 272 7.35 9.21 -11.51
N MET A 273 7.54 10.53 -11.51
CA MET A 273 8.03 11.28 -12.65
C MET A 273 9.08 12.28 -12.19
N ASP A 274 10.15 12.45 -12.97
CA ASP A 274 11.13 13.49 -12.74
C ASP A 274 10.74 14.81 -13.42
N GLY A 275 11.50 15.89 -13.14
CA GLY A 275 11.27 17.21 -13.72
C GLY A 275 11.48 17.29 -15.24
N LEU A 276 12.10 16.29 -15.85
CA LEU A 276 12.29 16.19 -17.31
C LEU A 276 11.16 15.41 -17.98
N GLY A 277 10.21 14.87 -17.19
CA GLY A 277 9.09 14.08 -17.67
C GLY A 277 9.41 12.59 -17.87
N ASN A 278 10.59 12.11 -17.44
CA ASN A 278 10.84 10.66 -17.44
C ASN A 278 9.95 9.98 -16.41
N ILE A 279 9.40 8.86 -16.80
CA ILE A 279 8.47 8.06 -15.99
C ILE A 279 9.22 6.90 -15.37
N TYR A 280 8.98 6.66 -14.09
CA TYR A 280 9.52 5.53 -13.34
C TYR A 280 8.36 4.69 -12.83
N ALA A 281 8.33 3.42 -13.19
CA ALA A 281 7.36 2.44 -12.76
C ALA A 281 8.06 1.40 -11.87
N LEU A 282 7.70 1.36 -10.60
CA LEU A 282 8.13 0.33 -9.68
C LEU A 282 7.19 -0.87 -9.80
N GLY A 283 7.70 -1.98 -10.33
CA GLY A 283 7.01 -3.26 -10.32
C GLY A 283 7.30 -3.97 -8.98
N SER A 284 6.34 -3.96 -8.06
CA SER A 284 6.53 -4.53 -6.72
C SER A 284 6.73 -6.04 -6.75
N PHE A 285 6.08 -6.74 -7.67
CA PHE A 285 6.27 -8.18 -7.88
C PHE A 285 7.54 -8.51 -8.68
N ARG A 286 8.02 -7.56 -9.49
CA ARG A 286 9.26 -7.72 -10.27
C ARG A 286 10.51 -7.30 -9.51
N ASN A 287 10.37 -6.71 -8.32
CA ASN A 287 11.47 -6.17 -7.54
C ASN A 287 12.39 -5.26 -8.37
N ALA A 288 11.81 -4.45 -9.26
CA ALA A 288 12.56 -3.61 -10.19
C ALA A 288 11.83 -2.32 -10.52
N VAL A 289 12.59 -1.31 -10.91
CA VAL A 289 12.11 -0.05 -11.48
C VAL A 289 12.34 -0.04 -12.98
N PHE A 290 11.31 0.32 -13.72
CA PHE A 290 11.32 0.46 -15.18
C PHE A 290 11.22 1.94 -15.54
N LYS A 291 12.19 2.44 -16.28
CA LYS A 291 12.25 3.83 -16.72
C LYS A 291 11.75 3.96 -18.13
N PHE A 292 10.90 4.97 -18.36
CA PHE A 292 10.39 5.34 -19.66
C PHE A 292 10.73 6.81 -19.93
N SER A 293 11.00 7.14 -21.18
CA SER A 293 11.17 8.52 -21.64
C SER A 293 9.84 9.29 -21.58
N PRO A 294 9.85 10.62 -21.72
CA PRO A 294 8.62 11.44 -21.72
C PRO A 294 7.62 11.05 -22.81
N ASP A 295 8.08 10.46 -23.92
CA ASP A 295 7.23 9.94 -24.98
C ASP A 295 6.73 8.50 -24.73
N GLY A 296 7.04 7.92 -23.57
CA GLY A 296 6.53 6.62 -23.11
C GLY A 296 7.30 5.41 -23.62
N LYS A 297 8.51 5.60 -24.20
CA LYS A 297 9.36 4.48 -24.61
C LYS A 297 10.16 3.95 -23.45
N PHE A 298 10.21 2.63 -23.30
CA PHE A 298 11.10 1.97 -22.34
C PHE A 298 12.57 2.32 -22.64
N THR A 299 13.31 2.71 -21.60
CA THR A 299 14.70 3.14 -21.73
C THR A 299 15.67 2.36 -20.85
N ASN A 300 15.25 1.97 -19.65
CA ASN A 300 16.12 1.29 -18.69
C ASN A 300 15.33 0.51 -17.65
N ARG A 301 15.98 -0.50 -17.06
CA ARG A 301 15.51 -1.25 -15.89
C ARG A 301 16.64 -1.34 -14.88
N PHE A 302 16.34 -1.21 -13.60
CA PHE A 302 17.29 -1.42 -12.50
C PHE A 302 16.58 -2.02 -11.29
N GLY A 303 17.35 -2.62 -10.39
CA GLY A 303 16.84 -3.44 -9.31
C GLY A 303 16.59 -4.89 -9.75
N ASP A 304 16.66 -5.78 -8.79
CA ASP A 304 16.35 -7.21 -8.90
C ASP A 304 15.97 -7.74 -7.53
N ASP A 305 15.45 -8.98 -7.46
CA ASP A 305 15.23 -9.66 -6.18
C ASP A 305 16.57 -9.94 -5.48
N GLY A 306 16.69 -9.61 -4.22
CA GLY A 306 17.86 -9.92 -3.44
C GLY A 306 18.20 -8.93 -2.33
N ASP A 307 19.36 -9.18 -1.67
CA ASP A 307 19.80 -8.44 -0.49
C ASP A 307 21.02 -7.52 -0.73
N GLN A 308 21.59 -7.57 -1.91
CA GLN A 308 22.72 -6.71 -2.24
C GLN A 308 22.28 -5.24 -2.45
N PRO A 309 23.18 -4.27 -2.33
CA PRO A 309 22.90 -2.89 -2.70
C PRO A 309 22.32 -2.79 -4.11
N GLY A 310 21.19 -2.09 -4.25
CA GLY A 310 20.48 -1.97 -5.53
C GLY A 310 19.50 -3.10 -5.83
N GLN A 311 19.46 -4.16 -5.02
CA GLN A 311 18.44 -5.20 -5.09
C GLN A 311 17.32 -4.92 -4.09
N PHE A 312 16.11 -5.40 -4.34
CA PHE A 312 14.93 -5.16 -3.51
C PHE A 312 14.37 -6.43 -2.89
N ARG A 313 13.73 -6.25 -1.73
CA ARG A 313 12.87 -7.21 -1.07
C ARG A 313 11.55 -6.54 -0.71
N ALA A 314 10.49 -6.87 -1.44
CA ALA A 314 9.15 -6.29 -1.26
C ALA A 314 9.13 -4.74 -1.34
N PRO A 315 9.59 -4.13 -2.44
CA PRO A 315 9.55 -2.69 -2.59
C PRO A 315 8.09 -2.20 -2.65
N SER A 316 7.80 -1.04 -2.05
CA SER A 316 6.43 -0.60 -1.82
C SER A 316 6.10 0.84 -2.23
N ALA A 317 7.08 1.72 -2.27
CA ALA A 317 6.90 3.12 -2.66
C ALA A 317 8.10 3.63 -3.46
N ILE A 318 7.85 4.60 -4.34
CA ILE A 318 8.86 5.26 -5.17
C ILE A 318 8.60 6.77 -5.17
N ALA A 319 9.67 7.57 -5.10
CA ALA A 319 9.61 9.01 -5.28
C ALA A 319 10.86 9.49 -6.02
N VAL A 320 10.78 10.64 -6.67
CA VAL A 320 11.93 11.27 -7.38
C VAL A 320 12.09 12.69 -6.87
N ASP A 321 13.31 13.08 -6.56
CA ASP A 321 13.61 14.43 -6.09
C ASP A 321 13.88 15.42 -7.25
N GLY A 322 14.02 16.69 -6.90
CA GLY A 322 14.30 17.76 -7.88
C GLY A 322 15.65 17.63 -8.60
N LYS A 323 16.56 16.76 -8.15
CA LYS A 323 17.85 16.45 -8.79
C LYS A 323 17.75 15.20 -9.69
N GLY A 324 16.58 14.56 -9.77
CA GLY A 324 16.36 13.34 -10.55
C GLY A 324 16.86 12.08 -9.84
N ARG A 325 17.18 12.12 -8.52
CA ARG A 325 17.51 10.93 -7.76
C ARG A 325 16.23 10.16 -7.43
N ILE A 326 16.29 8.85 -7.52
CA ILE A 326 15.16 7.95 -7.35
C ILE A 326 15.25 7.29 -5.98
N PHE A 327 14.19 7.37 -5.21
CA PHE A 327 14.06 6.81 -3.86
C PHE A 327 13.05 5.66 -3.90
N VAL A 328 13.49 4.47 -3.52
CA VAL A 328 12.65 3.26 -3.49
C VAL A 328 12.66 2.70 -2.07
N SER A 329 11.49 2.57 -1.45
CA SER A 329 11.36 1.94 -0.15
C SER A 329 11.24 0.44 -0.28
N ASP A 330 11.94 -0.29 0.57
CA ASP A 330 11.74 -1.71 0.79
C ASP A 330 11.94 -2.07 2.28
N ILE A 331 11.94 -3.35 2.62
CA ILE A 331 12.14 -3.79 4.01
C ILE A 331 13.52 -3.46 4.58
N LYS A 332 14.50 -3.14 3.74
CA LYS A 332 15.87 -2.77 4.15
C LYS A 332 16.00 -1.28 4.48
N GLY A 333 15.05 -0.48 4.05
CA GLY A 333 15.03 0.97 4.18
C GLY A 333 14.67 1.67 2.87
N VAL A 334 15.11 2.90 2.71
CA VAL A 334 14.93 3.66 1.47
C VAL A 334 16.24 3.66 0.71
N GLN A 335 16.28 2.97 -0.41
CA GLN A 335 17.42 2.94 -1.32
C GLN A 335 17.36 4.11 -2.29
N VAL A 336 18.50 4.71 -2.56
CA VAL A 336 18.63 5.89 -3.43
C VAL A 336 19.48 5.55 -4.65
N PHE A 337 19.01 5.98 -5.80
CA PHE A 337 19.64 5.74 -7.10
C PHE A 337 19.82 7.07 -7.84
N ASP A 338 20.80 7.13 -8.72
CA ASP A 338 20.91 8.22 -9.70
C ASP A 338 19.84 8.11 -10.80
N SER A 339 19.74 9.11 -11.66
CA SER A 339 18.76 9.13 -12.77
C SER A 339 18.97 8.01 -13.81
N ASN A 340 20.10 7.31 -13.78
CA ASN A 340 20.42 6.16 -14.63
C ASN A 340 20.17 4.81 -13.93
N GLY A 341 19.67 4.84 -12.68
CA GLY A 341 19.40 3.63 -11.90
C GLY A 341 20.62 3.02 -11.21
N ARG A 342 21.73 3.75 -11.08
CA ARG A 342 22.89 3.30 -10.32
C ARG A 342 22.65 3.55 -8.85
N TYR A 343 22.87 2.53 -8.01
CA TYR A 343 22.76 2.63 -6.57
C TYR A 343 23.72 3.68 -5.99
N ILE A 344 23.22 4.54 -5.14
CA ILE A 344 23.99 5.56 -4.42
C ILE A 344 24.16 5.16 -2.96
N THR A 345 23.06 4.96 -2.24
CA THR A 345 23.07 4.70 -0.80
C THR A 345 21.74 4.11 -0.32
N VAL A 346 21.66 3.77 0.97
CA VAL A 346 20.43 3.41 1.66
C VAL A 346 20.40 4.11 3.00
N PHE A 347 19.24 4.59 3.44
CA PHE A 347 19.02 5.05 4.81
C PHE A 347 17.78 4.36 5.39
N LYS A 348 17.70 4.29 6.72
CA LYS A 348 16.65 3.56 7.43
C LYS A 348 15.78 4.53 8.22
N PRO A 349 14.57 4.85 7.73
CA PRO A 349 13.57 5.52 8.54
C PRO A 349 13.09 4.58 9.66
N GLU A 350 12.47 5.14 10.70
CA GLU A 350 11.83 4.35 11.74
C GLU A 350 10.55 3.70 11.20
N GLY A 351 10.61 2.42 10.85
CA GLY A 351 9.54 1.65 10.21
C GLY A 351 9.65 1.60 8.69
N ILE A 352 8.68 0.96 8.05
CA ILE A 352 8.63 0.82 6.60
C ILE A 352 8.02 2.09 5.99
N ALA A 353 8.72 2.70 5.04
CA ALA A 353 8.22 3.84 4.29
C ALA A 353 7.11 3.39 3.31
N SER A 354 5.86 3.43 3.76
CA SER A 354 4.70 3.00 2.96
C SER A 354 4.27 4.05 1.94
N GLY A 355 4.53 5.32 2.20
CA GLY A 355 4.32 6.45 1.29
C GLY A 355 5.47 7.43 1.38
N MET A 356 5.84 8.04 0.27
CA MET A 356 6.94 9.00 0.16
C MET A 356 6.56 10.13 -0.77
N VAL A 357 6.88 11.37 -0.39
CA VAL A 357 6.67 12.56 -1.23
C VAL A 357 7.72 13.62 -0.94
N PHE A 358 8.15 14.33 -1.98
CA PHE A 358 8.98 15.53 -1.85
C PHE A 358 8.13 16.79 -1.84
N ASN A 359 8.49 17.76 -1.00
CA ASN A 359 7.96 19.11 -1.11
C ASN A 359 8.82 19.98 -2.06
N ASP A 360 8.39 21.22 -2.30
CA ASP A 360 9.09 22.17 -3.16
C ASP A 360 10.47 22.61 -2.63
N LYS A 361 10.78 22.31 -1.37
CA LYS A 361 12.11 22.58 -0.75
C LYS A 361 13.07 21.39 -0.88
N GLY A 362 12.64 20.28 -1.51
CA GLY A 362 13.44 19.06 -1.65
C GLY A 362 13.53 18.27 -0.35
N GLU A 363 12.67 18.52 0.63
CA GLU A 363 12.55 17.71 1.85
C GLU A 363 11.69 16.48 1.58
N LEU A 364 12.14 15.32 2.04
CA LEU A 364 11.41 14.06 1.86
C LEU A 364 10.51 13.80 3.07
N PHE A 365 9.22 13.62 2.82
CA PHE A 365 8.25 13.17 3.80
C PHE A 365 7.96 11.69 3.61
N ILE A 366 7.92 10.96 4.72
CA ILE A 366 7.67 9.51 4.77
C ILE A 366 6.52 9.22 5.72
N ALA A 367 5.49 8.52 5.24
CA ALA A 367 4.47 7.91 6.07
C ALA A 367 4.89 6.47 6.43
N ALA A 368 4.90 6.16 7.73
CA ALA A 368 5.29 4.86 8.26
C ALA A 368 4.32 4.43 9.36
N ARG A 369 3.22 3.81 8.96
CA ARG A 369 2.18 3.25 9.80
C ARG A 369 1.53 4.25 10.78
N ASN A 370 2.19 4.57 11.90
CA ASN A 370 1.65 5.42 12.97
C ASN A 370 2.38 6.76 13.11
N LYS A 371 3.25 7.09 12.16
CA LYS A 371 4.06 8.32 12.20
C LYS A 371 4.35 8.85 10.81
N VAL A 372 4.69 10.12 10.78
CA VAL A 372 5.27 10.81 9.63
C VAL A 372 6.64 11.32 10.03
N MET A 373 7.61 11.18 9.15
CA MET A 373 8.97 11.68 9.31
C MET A 373 9.32 12.59 8.14
N LYS A 374 10.02 13.68 8.41
CA LYS A 374 10.59 14.58 7.41
C LYS A 374 12.11 14.47 7.44
N PHE A 375 12.71 14.29 6.29
CA PHE A 375 14.17 14.20 6.12
C PHE A 375 14.70 15.35 5.27
N ALA A 376 15.77 15.99 5.78
CA ALA A 376 16.64 16.82 4.98
C ALA A 376 17.72 15.94 4.35
N LEU A 377 17.91 16.08 3.04
CA LEU A 377 18.87 15.29 2.28
C LEU A 377 20.16 16.09 2.07
N LYS A 378 21.30 15.44 2.27
CA LYS A 378 22.59 16.01 1.92
C LYS A 378 22.90 15.81 0.43
N GLU A 379 23.77 16.62 -0.05
CA GLU A 379 24.27 16.56 -1.44
C GLU A 379 25.11 15.32 -1.73
#